data_a49adedc314bc172067422a0a568d138
#
_entry.id   a49adedc314bc172067422a0a568d138
#
_cell.length_a   1.000
_cell.length_b   1.000
_cell.length_c   1.000
_cell.angle_alpha   90.00
_cell.angle_beta   90.00
_cell.angle_gamma   90.00
#
_symmetry.space_group_name_H-M   'P 1'
#
loop_
_entity.id
_entity.type
_entity.pdbx_description
1 polymer ?
#
loop_
_entity_poly.entity_id
_entity_poly.type
_entity_poly.pdbx_seq_one_letter_code
_entity_poly.pdbx_strand_id
1 'polypeptide(L)'
;YDTIDFDYMNLNQSAHGDREYAYINARLNKGNKIVYGYWGDEDVQQEIADWQMVAVAYNESFKLKIVRFGDTMRNVAVTEDDKVEAEIRLGWTVDYWPVGDLVEYVDAVEEKDIDAEYKKLEEQYEMVEGDNDHEKYVESVRYQLREYLAIKKFMDDKGYTAFTTNFEDLHGLKQLPGLASQMLMR
;
A
#
# COMPACT_ATOMS: atom_id res chain seq x y z
N TYR A 1 30.90 0.21 29.77
CA TYR A 1 31.08 1.09 30.93
C TYR A 1 32.26 0.58 31.75
N ASP A 2 33.23 1.43 32.03
CA ASP A 2 34.45 1.05 32.73
C ASP A 2 34.26 0.93 34.24
N THR A 3 33.25 1.62 34.78
CA THR A 3 32.88 1.56 36.21
C THR A 3 31.37 1.76 36.39
N ILE A 4 30.79 0.96 37.27
CA ILE A 4 29.40 1.10 37.71
C ILE A 4 29.45 1.51 39.18
N ASP A 5 29.00 2.71 39.48
CA ASP A 5 28.90 3.26 40.81
C ASP A 5 27.44 3.59 41.17
N PHE A 6 27.21 4.14 42.34
CA PHE A 6 25.87 4.51 42.82
C PHE A 6 25.23 5.61 41.97
N ASP A 7 26.02 6.55 41.48
CA ASP A 7 25.51 7.66 40.67
C ASP A 7 25.07 7.13 39.31
N TYR A 8 25.86 6.24 38.68
CA TYR A 8 25.48 5.54 37.47
C TYR A 8 24.18 4.75 37.65
N MET A 9 24.08 3.97 38.75
CA MET A 9 22.88 3.17 39.05
C MET A 9 21.64 4.07 39.23
N ASN A 10 21.77 5.19 39.92
CA ASN A 10 20.67 6.14 40.12
C ASN A 10 20.22 6.81 38.83
N LEU A 11 21.16 7.18 37.97
CA LEU A 11 20.85 7.83 36.68
C LEU A 11 20.23 6.88 35.66
N ASN A 12 20.50 5.59 35.76
CA ASN A 12 20.01 4.57 34.84
C ASN A 12 18.94 3.66 35.43
N GLN A 13 18.31 4.07 36.51
CA GLN A 13 17.28 3.31 37.18
C GLN A 13 15.92 3.48 36.49
N SER A 14 15.58 2.55 35.60
CA SER A 14 14.32 2.52 34.87
C SER A 14 13.25 1.62 35.50
N ALA A 15 13.62 0.80 36.45
CA ALA A 15 12.80 -0.30 36.98
C ALA A 15 11.42 0.12 37.54
N HIS A 16 11.25 1.32 38.01
CA HIS A 16 9.95 1.81 38.51
C HIS A 16 9.05 2.24 37.37
N GLY A 17 9.49 3.15 36.53
CA GLY A 17 8.71 3.68 35.43
C GLY A 17 8.35 2.61 34.40
N ASP A 18 9.29 1.74 34.06
CA ASP A 18 9.07 0.66 33.09
C ASP A 18 8.02 -0.35 33.60
N ARG A 19 8.06 -0.71 34.87
CA ARG A 19 7.04 -1.61 35.44
C ARG A 19 5.67 -0.99 35.50
N GLU A 20 5.57 0.27 35.87
CA GLU A 20 4.28 0.98 35.91
C GLU A 20 3.69 1.11 34.51
N TYR A 21 4.50 1.49 33.53
CA TYR A 21 4.07 1.59 32.14
C TYR A 21 3.65 0.22 31.56
N ALA A 22 4.44 -0.83 31.81
CA ALA A 22 4.10 -2.19 31.39
C ALA A 22 2.80 -2.69 32.06
N TYR A 23 2.60 -2.38 33.34
CA TYR A 23 1.36 -2.70 34.05
C TYR A 23 0.15 -2.01 33.43
N ILE A 24 0.26 -0.72 33.11
CA ILE A 24 -0.83 0.03 32.45
C ILE A 24 -1.15 -0.58 31.09
N ASN A 25 -0.14 -0.88 30.27
CA ASN A 25 -0.33 -1.49 28.96
C ASN A 25 -0.99 -2.88 29.06
N ALA A 26 -0.58 -3.69 30.02
CA ALA A 26 -1.20 -4.98 30.28
C ALA A 26 -2.68 -4.86 30.69
N ARG A 27 -3.01 -3.89 31.55
CA ARG A 27 -4.40 -3.60 31.96
C ARG A 27 -5.27 -3.09 30.83
N LEU A 28 -4.69 -2.34 29.91
CA LEU A 28 -5.36 -1.83 28.71
C LEU A 28 -5.41 -2.85 27.56
N ASN A 29 -4.83 -4.04 27.77
CA ASN A 29 -4.66 -5.08 26.74
C ASN A 29 -4.01 -4.53 25.44
N LYS A 30 -3.04 -3.64 25.59
CA LYS A 30 -2.28 -3.09 24.46
C LYS A 30 -1.03 -3.93 24.22
N GLY A 31 -0.85 -4.33 22.95
CA GLY A 31 0.40 -4.92 22.50
C GLY A 31 1.55 -3.95 22.69
N ASN A 32 2.69 -4.46 23.15
CA ASN A 32 3.91 -3.68 23.29
C ASN A 32 5.13 -4.54 22.91
N LYS A 33 6.21 -3.85 22.61
CA LYS A 33 7.53 -4.43 22.38
C LYS A 33 8.43 -3.99 23.53
N ILE A 34 9.17 -4.93 24.12
CA ILE A 34 10.22 -4.64 25.08
C ILE A 34 11.54 -4.64 24.34
N VAL A 35 12.23 -3.52 24.39
CA VAL A 35 13.60 -3.37 23.87
C VAL A 35 14.49 -3.06 25.05
N TYR A 36 15.61 -3.77 25.16
CA TYR A 36 16.56 -3.59 26.26
C TYR A 36 17.98 -3.44 25.72
N GLY A 37 18.78 -2.66 26.41
CA GLY A 37 20.16 -2.40 26.05
C GLY A 37 20.54 -0.94 26.31
N TYR A 38 21.73 -0.58 25.90
CA TYR A 38 22.16 0.81 25.97
C TYR A 38 21.54 1.60 24.80
N TRP A 39 20.91 2.72 25.12
CA TRP A 39 20.17 3.50 24.14
C TRP A 39 20.99 3.99 22.93
N GLY A 40 22.33 4.11 23.09
CA GLY A 40 23.24 4.52 22.00
C GLY A 40 23.71 3.36 21.12
N ASP A 41 23.36 2.11 21.43
CA ASP A 41 23.75 0.96 20.62
C ASP A 41 22.91 0.91 19.35
N GLU A 42 23.55 0.65 18.21
CA GLU A 42 22.91 0.63 16.90
C GLU A 42 21.78 -0.42 16.83
N ASP A 43 22.00 -1.60 17.41
CA ASP A 43 21.01 -2.68 17.45
C ASP A 43 19.73 -2.24 18.20
N VAL A 44 19.90 -1.55 19.34
CA VAL A 44 18.78 -1.04 20.13
C VAL A 44 18.00 0.02 19.36
N GLN A 45 18.72 0.93 18.71
CA GLN A 45 18.11 1.96 17.86
C GLN A 45 17.35 1.34 16.68
N GLN A 46 17.91 0.30 16.07
CA GLN A 46 17.26 -0.39 14.96
C GLN A 46 15.98 -1.10 15.41
N GLU A 47 16.01 -1.82 16.55
CA GLU A 47 14.80 -2.46 17.08
C GLU A 47 13.68 -1.46 17.40
N ILE A 48 14.04 -0.27 17.91
CA ILE A 48 13.07 0.80 18.16
C ILE A 48 12.48 1.31 16.84
N ALA A 49 13.34 1.57 15.84
CA ALA A 49 12.92 2.05 14.54
C ALA A 49 11.99 1.05 13.82
N ASP A 50 12.33 -0.23 13.84
CA ASP A 50 11.51 -1.29 13.27
C ASP A 50 10.13 -1.36 13.93
N TRP A 51 10.08 -1.27 15.25
CA TRP A 51 8.80 -1.28 15.96
C TRP A 51 7.97 -0.03 15.69
N GLN A 52 8.61 1.13 15.56
CA GLN A 52 7.92 2.36 15.17
C GLN A 52 7.28 2.21 13.78
N MET A 53 8.00 1.64 12.82
CA MET A 53 7.45 1.38 11.48
C MET A 53 6.25 0.42 11.54
N VAL A 54 6.34 -0.65 12.32
CA VAL A 54 5.23 -1.58 12.54
C VAL A 54 4.02 -0.87 13.16
N ALA A 55 4.23 -0.04 14.17
CA ALA A 55 3.15 0.70 14.83
C ALA A 55 2.47 1.70 13.89
N VAL A 56 3.24 2.39 13.06
CA VAL A 56 2.71 3.29 12.03
C VAL A 56 1.92 2.52 10.99
N ALA A 57 2.49 1.45 10.42
CA ALA A 57 1.82 0.64 9.42
C ALA A 57 0.51 0.02 9.94
N TYR A 58 0.52 -0.48 11.17
CA TYR A 58 -0.69 -0.99 11.83
C TYR A 58 -1.75 0.09 11.96
N ASN A 59 -1.39 1.28 12.45
CA ASN A 59 -2.34 2.38 12.60
C ASN A 59 -2.87 2.89 11.26
N GLU A 60 -2.02 2.98 10.23
CA GLU A 60 -2.44 3.38 8.89
C GLU A 60 -3.32 2.32 8.21
N SER A 61 -3.13 1.03 8.52
CA SER A 61 -3.96 -0.03 7.94
C SER A 61 -5.45 0.15 8.24
N PHE A 62 -5.82 0.69 9.38
CA PHE A 62 -7.23 0.98 9.72
C PHE A 62 -7.86 2.11 8.91
N LYS A 63 -7.07 2.85 8.14
CA LYS A 63 -7.53 3.96 7.30
C LYS A 63 -7.65 3.57 5.83
N LEU A 64 -7.37 2.32 5.50
CA LEU A 64 -7.40 1.85 4.12
C LEU A 64 -8.82 1.99 3.54
N LYS A 65 -8.87 2.64 2.40
CA LYS A 65 -10.05 2.70 1.54
C LYS A 65 -9.73 2.00 0.23
N ILE A 66 -10.41 0.92 -0.01
CA ILE A 66 -10.16 0.02 -1.13
C ILE A 66 -11.31 0.13 -2.12
N VAL A 67 -11.00 0.40 -3.37
CA VAL A 67 -11.98 0.28 -4.45
C VAL A 67 -11.84 -1.08 -5.13
N ARG A 68 -12.95 -1.79 -5.31
CA ARG A 68 -13.04 -2.96 -6.17
C ARG A 68 -13.78 -2.58 -7.44
N PHE A 69 -13.13 -2.75 -8.59
CA PHE A 69 -13.75 -2.59 -9.88
C PHE A 69 -14.28 -3.93 -10.40
N GLY A 70 -15.57 -3.96 -10.69
CA GLY A 70 -16.26 -5.16 -11.15
C GLY A 70 -16.69 -6.10 -10.03
N ASP A 71 -17.12 -7.29 -10.42
CA ASP A 71 -17.66 -8.31 -9.51
C ASP A 71 -16.60 -9.36 -9.14
N THR A 72 -16.94 -10.29 -8.25
CA THR A 72 -16.13 -11.47 -7.94
C THR A 72 -16.11 -12.47 -9.11
N MET A 73 -15.19 -13.43 -9.07
CA MET A 73 -15.13 -14.49 -10.11
C MET A 73 -16.31 -15.43 -9.97
N ARG A 74 -17.01 -15.71 -11.09
CA ARG A 74 -18.31 -16.41 -11.10
C ARG A 74 -18.32 -17.80 -10.51
N ASN A 75 -17.21 -18.54 -10.65
CA ASN A 75 -17.13 -19.94 -10.28
C ASN A 75 -16.00 -20.24 -9.29
N VAL A 76 -15.53 -19.22 -8.59
CA VAL A 76 -14.39 -19.33 -7.66
C VAL A 76 -14.81 -18.80 -6.30
N ALA A 77 -15.34 -19.68 -5.46
CA ALA A 77 -15.91 -19.30 -4.16
C ALA A 77 -14.93 -18.55 -3.23
N VAL A 78 -13.62 -18.80 -3.36
CA VAL A 78 -12.60 -18.11 -2.55
C VAL A 78 -12.45 -16.64 -2.89
N THR A 79 -12.99 -16.17 -4.02
CA THR A 79 -13.00 -14.75 -4.40
C THR A 79 -14.21 -13.97 -3.89
N GLU A 80 -15.19 -14.68 -3.33
CA GLU A 80 -16.27 -14.01 -2.61
C GLU A 80 -15.70 -13.27 -1.42
N ASP A 81 -16.07 -12.01 -1.30
CA ASP A 81 -15.59 -11.14 -0.24
C ASP A 81 -16.67 -10.82 0.80
N ASP A 82 -16.23 -10.39 1.95
CA ASP A 82 -17.08 -9.87 3.00
C ASP A 82 -16.54 -8.51 3.46
N LYS A 83 -17.02 -7.45 2.82
CA LYS A 83 -16.60 -6.08 3.15
C LYS A 83 -17.01 -5.65 4.55
N VAL A 84 -18.08 -6.23 5.08
CA VAL A 84 -18.55 -5.93 6.44
C VAL A 84 -17.60 -6.54 7.46
N GLU A 85 -17.19 -7.78 7.25
CA GLU A 85 -16.18 -8.44 8.10
C GLU A 85 -14.82 -7.75 8.01
N ALA A 86 -14.44 -7.28 6.80
CA ALA A 86 -13.23 -6.50 6.61
C ALA A 86 -13.26 -5.19 7.43
N GLU A 87 -14.39 -4.49 7.46
CA GLU A 87 -14.55 -3.28 8.27
C GLU A 87 -14.52 -3.60 9.78
N ILE A 88 -15.23 -4.66 10.20
CA ILE A 88 -15.29 -5.05 11.63
C ILE A 88 -13.91 -5.47 12.15
N ARG A 89 -13.18 -6.29 11.40
CA ARG A 89 -11.89 -6.86 11.86
C ARG A 89 -10.68 -6.00 11.57
N LEU A 90 -10.68 -5.33 10.43
CA LEU A 90 -9.50 -4.64 9.90
C LEU A 90 -9.69 -3.11 9.86
N GLY A 91 -10.91 -2.63 10.04
CA GLY A 91 -11.24 -1.21 9.91
C GLY A 91 -11.21 -0.68 8.48
N TRP A 92 -11.13 -1.57 7.49
CA TRP A 92 -11.03 -1.20 6.09
C TRP A 92 -12.38 -0.80 5.52
N THR A 93 -12.42 0.26 4.71
CA THR A 93 -13.56 0.58 3.86
C THR A 93 -13.35 -0.08 2.50
N VAL A 94 -14.29 -0.91 2.07
CA VAL A 94 -14.26 -1.55 0.74
C VAL A 94 -15.50 -1.15 -0.04
N ASP A 95 -15.30 -0.41 -1.12
CA ASP A 95 -16.38 0.05 -2.01
C ASP A 95 -16.31 -0.66 -3.37
N TYR A 96 -17.47 -1.01 -3.88
CA TYR A 96 -17.63 -1.66 -5.18
C TYR A 96 -18.05 -0.63 -6.22
N TRP A 97 -17.30 -0.57 -7.31
CA TRP A 97 -17.59 0.31 -8.42
C TRP A 97 -17.68 -0.47 -9.72
N PRO A 98 -18.69 -0.18 -10.56
CA PRO A 98 -18.77 -0.75 -11.90
C PRO A 98 -17.53 -0.39 -12.73
N VAL A 99 -17.08 -1.32 -13.55
CA VAL A 99 -15.95 -1.06 -14.47
C VAL A 99 -16.26 0.10 -15.42
N GLY A 100 -17.54 0.29 -15.78
CA GLY A 100 -17.97 1.42 -16.62
C GLY A 100 -17.57 2.79 -16.07
N ASP A 101 -17.61 2.97 -14.75
CA ASP A 101 -17.18 4.24 -14.13
C ASP A 101 -15.66 4.46 -14.28
N LEU A 102 -14.86 3.40 -14.24
CA LEU A 102 -13.43 3.48 -14.54
C LEU A 102 -13.18 3.77 -16.02
N VAL A 103 -13.95 3.16 -16.91
CA VAL A 103 -13.84 3.38 -18.37
C VAL A 103 -14.05 4.85 -18.71
N GLU A 104 -14.96 5.56 -18.06
CA GLU A 104 -15.14 6.99 -18.25
C GLU A 104 -13.85 7.78 -17.93
N TYR A 105 -13.13 7.39 -16.89
CA TYR A 105 -11.83 8.00 -16.57
C TYR A 105 -10.75 7.62 -17.59
N VAL A 106 -10.75 6.38 -18.08
CA VAL A 106 -9.82 5.93 -19.14
C VAL A 106 -10.03 6.72 -20.43
N ASP A 107 -11.27 6.91 -20.83
CA ASP A 107 -11.62 7.66 -22.04
C ASP A 107 -11.32 9.16 -21.90
N ALA A 108 -11.35 9.70 -20.68
CA ALA A 108 -11.07 11.10 -20.40
C ALA A 108 -9.58 11.46 -20.34
N VAL A 109 -8.65 10.49 -20.36
CA VAL A 109 -7.21 10.75 -20.31
C VAL A 109 -6.75 11.41 -21.61
N GLU A 110 -6.09 12.55 -21.49
CA GLU A 110 -5.56 13.29 -22.63
C GLU A 110 -4.25 12.66 -23.15
N GLU A 111 -4.06 12.68 -24.47
CA GLU A 111 -2.84 12.12 -25.10
C GLU A 111 -1.56 12.80 -24.63
N LYS A 112 -1.60 14.10 -24.35
CA LYS A 112 -0.43 14.83 -23.83
C LYS A 112 0.08 14.28 -22.49
N ASP A 113 -0.82 13.77 -21.64
CA ASP A 113 -0.47 13.21 -20.33
C ASP A 113 0.16 11.82 -20.50
N ILE A 114 -0.36 11.05 -21.47
CA ILE A 114 0.23 9.77 -21.86
C ILE A 114 1.65 9.97 -22.43
N ASP A 115 1.83 10.99 -23.31
CA ASP A 115 3.15 11.31 -23.87
C ASP A 115 4.15 11.68 -22.77
N ALA A 116 3.71 12.44 -21.78
CA ALA A 116 4.55 12.83 -20.65
C ALA A 116 4.98 11.63 -19.79
N GLU A 117 4.07 10.68 -19.51
CA GLU A 117 4.39 9.48 -18.77
C GLU A 117 5.24 8.49 -19.60
N TYR A 118 4.97 8.37 -20.89
CA TYR A 118 5.78 7.52 -21.78
C TYR A 118 7.23 7.98 -21.80
N LYS A 119 7.46 9.27 -21.93
CA LYS A 119 8.81 9.85 -21.87
C LYS A 119 9.51 9.57 -20.54
N LYS A 120 8.80 9.62 -19.41
CA LYS A 120 9.39 9.26 -18.10
C LYS A 120 9.81 7.79 -18.07
N LEU A 121 9.03 6.88 -18.67
CA LEU A 121 9.43 5.47 -18.76
C LEU A 121 10.70 5.30 -19.58
N GLU A 122 10.81 5.94 -20.73
CA GLU A 122 12.01 5.91 -21.57
C GLU A 122 13.25 6.46 -20.85
N GLU A 123 13.08 7.46 -19.99
CA GLU A 123 14.18 8.04 -19.20
C GLU A 123 14.59 7.13 -18.02
N GLN A 124 13.68 6.32 -17.49
CA GLN A 124 13.90 5.51 -16.29
C GLN A 124 14.28 4.06 -16.58
N TYR A 125 13.86 3.53 -17.71
CA TYR A 125 13.96 2.12 -18.05
C TYR A 125 14.49 1.89 -19.46
N GLU A 126 15.18 0.78 -19.63
CA GLU A 126 15.45 0.22 -20.95
C GLU A 126 14.17 -0.44 -21.47
N MET A 127 13.59 0.13 -22.52
CA MET A 127 12.35 -0.34 -23.11
C MET A 127 12.63 -1.50 -24.07
N VAL A 128 12.34 -2.74 -23.63
CA VAL A 128 12.64 -3.96 -24.40
C VAL A 128 11.38 -4.44 -25.11
N GLU A 129 11.40 -4.37 -26.44
CA GLU A 129 10.27 -4.78 -27.30
C GLU A 129 10.24 -6.30 -27.55
N GLY A 130 11.38 -6.97 -27.43
CA GLY A 130 11.52 -8.39 -27.81
C GLY A 130 11.25 -8.62 -29.29
N ASP A 131 10.52 -9.69 -29.60
CA ASP A 131 10.11 -10.05 -30.97
C ASP A 131 8.77 -9.41 -31.38
N ASN A 132 8.28 -8.41 -30.63
CA ASN A 132 7.01 -7.75 -30.92
C ASN A 132 7.16 -6.74 -32.08
N ASP A 133 6.07 -6.50 -32.76
CA ASP A 133 5.93 -5.38 -33.69
C ASP A 133 6.01 -4.06 -32.93
N HIS A 134 6.87 -3.15 -33.36
CA HIS A 134 7.13 -1.88 -32.67
C HIS A 134 5.87 -1.06 -32.44
N GLU A 135 5.03 -0.91 -33.47
CA GLU A 135 3.82 -0.08 -33.36
C GLU A 135 2.84 -0.66 -32.33
N LYS A 136 2.65 -1.98 -32.35
CA LYS A 136 1.79 -2.68 -31.37
C LYS A 136 2.35 -2.60 -29.95
N TYR A 137 3.68 -2.70 -29.81
CA TYR A 137 4.34 -2.54 -28.52
C TYR A 137 4.08 -1.16 -27.94
N VAL A 138 4.35 -0.10 -28.72
CA VAL A 138 4.12 1.28 -28.31
C VAL A 138 2.65 1.53 -28.00
N GLU A 139 1.71 1.07 -28.83
CA GLU A 139 0.28 1.19 -28.59
C GLU A 139 -0.14 0.51 -27.27
N SER A 140 0.39 -0.68 -27.03
CA SER A 140 0.12 -1.43 -25.81
C SER A 140 0.62 -0.71 -24.55
N VAL A 141 1.85 -0.22 -24.56
CA VAL A 141 2.42 0.54 -23.44
C VAL A 141 1.62 1.84 -23.21
N ARG A 142 1.28 2.57 -24.26
CA ARG A 142 0.48 3.80 -24.19
C ARG A 142 -0.90 3.55 -23.58
N TYR A 143 -1.52 2.43 -23.93
CA TYR A 143 -2.81 2.07 -23.33
C TYR A 143 -2.67 1.75 -21.84
N GLN A 144 -1.61 1.06 -21.43
CA GLN A 144 -1.32 0.83 -20.01
C GLN A 144 -1.06 2.12 -19.23
N LEU A 145 -0.40 3.11 -19.85
CA LEU A 145 -0.23 4.44 -19.24
C LEU A 145 -1.55 5.18 -19.09
N ARG A 146 -2.45 5.03 -20.06
CA ARG A 146 -3.82 5.56 -19.99
C ARG A 146 -4.56 4.94 -18.81
N GLU A 147 -4.51 3.62 -18.63
CA GLU A 147 -5.10 2.94 -17.48
C GLU A 147 -4.47 3.39 -16.15
N TYR A 148 -3.15 3.53 -16.11
CA TYR A 148 -2.43 4.04 -14.92
C TYR A 148 -2.94 5.42 -14.50
N LEU A 149 -2.98 6.37 -15.43
CA LEU A 149 -3.45 7.73 -15.17
C LEU A 149 -4.92 7.77 -14.74
N ALA A 150 -5.74 6.95 -15.37
CA ALA A 150 -7.17 6.84 -15.06
C ALA A 150 -7.42 6.29 -13.65
N ILE A 151 -6.79 5.15 -13.30
CA ILE A 151 -6.94 4.52 -11.99
C ILE A 151 -6.41 5.48 -10.91
N LYS A 152 -5.24 6.07 -11.13
CA LYS A 152 -4.66 7.04 -10.21
C LYS A 152 -5.62 8.20 -9.97
N LYS A 153 -6.12 8.80 -11.04
CA LYS A 153 -7.05 9.93 -10.94
C LYS A 153 -8.37 9.54 -10.27
N PHE A 154 -8.90 8.37 -10.57
CA PHE A 154 -10.10 7.85 -9.91
C PHE A 154 -9.88 7.72 -8.40
N MET A 155 -8.77 7.10 -8.01
CA MET A 155 -8.41 6.92 -6.59
C MET A 155 -8.23 8.27 -5.89
N ASP A 156 -7.52 9.21 -6.51
CA ASP A 156 -7.29 10.55 -5.97
C ASP A 156 -8.62 11.32 -5.79
N ASP A 157 -9.49 11.33 -6.82
CA ASP A 157 -10.76 12.05 -6.81
C ASP A 157 -11.75 11.48 -5.76
N LYS A 158 -11.71 10.18 -5.50
CA LYS A 158 -12.62 9.47 -4.59
C LYS A 158 -12.02 9.20 -3.22
N GLY A 159 -10.72 9.42 -3.05
CA GLY A 159 -9.99 9.23 -1.79
C GLY A 159 -9.71 7.76 -1.46
N TYR A 160 -9.51 6.92 -2.48
CA TYR A 160 -9.08 5.54 -2.30
C TYR A 160 -7.56 5.44 -2.20
N THR A 161 -7.09 4.49 -1.38
CA THR A 161 -5.66 4.24 -1.15
C THR A 161 -5.19 2.90 -1.70
N ALA A 162 -6.13 2.05 -2.10
CA ALA A 162 -5.86 0.77 -2.73
C ALA A 162 -6.96 0.41 -3.73
N PHE A 163 -6.66 -0.48 -4.67
CA PHE A 163 -7.65 -1.00 -5.60
C PHE A 163 -7.45 -2.50 -5.84
N THR A 164 -8.52 -3.14 -6.31
CA THR A 164 -8.48 -4.50 -6.83
C THR A 164 -9.38 -4.63 -8.04
N THR A 165 -9.09 -5.59 -8.88
CA THR A 165 -9.86 -5.91 -10.10
C THR A 165 -10.04 -7.41 -10.23
N ASN A 166 -11.06 -7.81 -10.98
CA ASN A 166 -11.26 -9.17 -11.42
C ASN A 166 -11.09 -9.25 -12.93
N PHE A 167 -10.15 -10.07 -13.41
CA PHE A 167 -9.87 -10.21 -14.85
C PHE A 167 -11.06 -10.76 -15.68
N GLU A 168 -12.04 -11.41 -15.04
CA GLU A 168 -13.26 -11.87 -15.71
C GLU A 168 -14.29 -10.75 -15.93
N ASP A 169 -14.14 -9.61 -15.25
CA ASP A 169 -15.12 -8.54 -15.27
C ASP A 169 -14.45 -7.16 -15.44
N LEU A 170 -13.72 -7.04 -16.55
CA LEU A 170 -13.09 -5.78 -16.97
C LEU A 170 -13.60 -5.34 -18.35
N HIS A 171 -14.88 -5.60 -18.63
CA HIS A 171 -15.50 -5.23 -19.89
C HIS A 171 -15.51 -3.71 -20.10
N GLY A 172 -14.95 -3.29 -21.23
CA GLY A 172 -14.75 -1.88 -21.57
C GLY A 172 -13.29 -1.43 -21.50
N LEU A 173 -12.45 -2.13 -20.77
CA LEU A 173 -11.00 -2.00 -20.88
C LEU A 173 -10.48 -2.86 -22.03
N LYS A 174 -9.46 -2.39 -22.76
CA LYS A 174 -8.86 -3.12 -23.89
C LYS A 174 -7.77 -4.08 -23.45
N GLN A 175 -7.23 -3.88 -22.27
CA GLN A 175 -6.14 -4.69 -21.68
C GLN A 175 -6.40 -4.91 -20.18
N LEU A 176 -5.76 -5.93 -19.61
CA LEU A 176 -5.67 -6.06 -18.16
C LEU A 176 -4.64 -5.05 -17.64
N PRO A 177 -4.89 -4.36 -16.51
CA PRO A 177 -4.03 -3.28 -16.02
C PRO A 177 -2.72 -3.80 -15.38
N GLY A 178 -1.89 -4.49 -16.18
CA GLY A 178 -0.64 -5.10 -15.72
C GLY A 178 0.44 -4.07 -15.37
N LEU A 179 0.93 -3.33 -16.39
CA LEU A 179 1.93 -2.27 -16.19
C LEU A 179 1.34 -1.14 -15.34
N ALA A 180 0.07 -0.77 -15.56
CA ALA A 180 -0.62 0.24 -14.77
C ALA A 180 -0.59 -0.10 -13.26
N SER A 181 -0.88 -1.35 -12.90
CA SER A 181 -0.81 -1.81 -11.51
C SER A 181 0.61 -1.72 -10.94
N GLN A 182 1.62 -2.14 -11.71
CA GLN A 182 3.02 -2.07 -11.27
C GLN A 182 3.48 -0.63 -11.01
N MET A 183 3.04 0.31 -11.83
CA MET A 183 3.36 1.73 -11.66
C MET A 183 2.67 2.34 -10.43
N LEU A 184 1.46 1.90 -10.11
CA LEU A 184 0.72 2.35 -8.92
C LEU A 184 1.29 1.79 -7.61
N MET A 185 1.94 0.61 -7.66
CA MET A 185 2.56 -0.03 -6.51
C MET A 185 3.93 0.55 -6.13
N ARG A 186 4.51 1.36 -6.99
CA ARG A 186 5.83 1.97 -6.80
C ARG A 186 5.74 3.29 -6.03
#